data_32d9e500c88ff2b70804ff51bce9564b
#
_entry.id   32d9e500c88ff2b70804ff51bce9564b
#
_cell.length_a   1.000
_cell.length_b   1.000
_cell.length_c   1.000
_cell.angle_alpha   90.00
_cell.angle_beta   90.00
_cell.angle_gamma   90.00
#
_symmetry.space_group_name_H-M   'P 1'
#
loop_
_entity.id
_entity.type
_entity.pdbx_description
1 polymer ?
#
loop_
_entity_poly.entity_id
_entity_poly.type
_entity_poly.pdbx_seq_one_letter_code
_entity_poly.pdbx_strand_id
1 'polypeptide(L)'
;MTYDAKEHWESIYQTKKPNEVSWYQDKPNTSLKLIAEVGLGKNASIIDIGAGDSKLVDNLLDIGFRNITVLDISSTALEKAKKRLGNRADAVKWVVSDLREFETSDRYDIWHDRAVLHFLTAEEDINKYVEVIRRFLKPNGYLILSTFSENGPKRCSGLDVKQYSEDSVKELFSNFEHVKSFEEEHLTPLGASQIFIYSIFRKGGEK
;
A
#
# COMPACT_ATOMS: atom_id res chain seq x y z
N MET A 1 3.15 -5.28 -27.45
CA MET A 1 3.31 -6.22 -26.32
C MET A 1 2.35 -5.74 -25.24
N THR A 2 1.45 -6.58 -24.83
CA THR A 2 0.57 -6.29 -23.68
C THR A 2 1.45 -6.26 -22.43
N TYR A 3 1.36 -5.19 -21.64
CA TYR A 3 2.04 -5.04 -20.38
C TYR A 3 1.54 -6.10 -19.38
N ASP A 4 2.45 -6.97 -18.91
CA ASP A 4 2.19 -7.91 -17.82
C ASP A 4 2.76 -7.34 -16.52
N ALA A 5 1.87 -6.88 -15.64
CA ALA A 5 2.25 -6.27 -14.37
C ALA A 5 3.03 -7.24 -13.49
N LYS A 6 2.66 -8.53 -13.50
CA LYS A 6 3.32 -9.55 -12.68
C LYS A 6 4.75 -9.77 -13.15
N GLU A 7 4.95 -9.97 -14.45
CA GLU A 7 6.28 -10.18 -15.03
C GLU A 7 7.19 -8.97 -14.76
N HIS A 8 6.67 -7.76 -14.91
CA HIS A 8 7.40 -6.52 -14.62
C HIS A 8 7.89 -6.46 -13.18
N TRP A 9 6.98 -6.61 -12.20
CA TRP A 9 7.34 -6.52 -10.79
C TRP A 9 8.22 -7.67 -10.32
N GLU A 10 7.99 -8.90 -10.81
CA GLU A 10 8.91 -10.00 -10.55
C GLU A 10 10.32 -9.68 -11.04
N SER A 11 10.49 -9.16 -12.27
CA SER A 11 11.79 -8.76 -12.82
C SER A 11 12.47 -7.69 -11.98
N ILE A 12 11.73 -6.67 -11.53
CA ILE A 12 12.26 -5.63 -10.64
C ILE A 12 12.80 -6.24 -9.36
N TYR A 13 12.01 -7.06 -8.67
CA TYR A 13 12.44 -7.67 -7.41
C TYR A 13 13.51 -8.74 -7.56
N GLN A 14 13.63 -9.40 -8.73
CA GLN A 14 14.74 -10.31 -9.00
C GLN A 14 16.06 -9.58 -9.23
N THR A 15 16.04 -8.44 -9.90
CA THR A 15 17.24 -7.77 -10.40
C THR A 15 17.74 -6.62 -9.53
N LYS A 16 16.85 -5.97 -8.73
CA LYS A 16 17.18 -4.81 -7.91
C LYS A 16 17.38 -5.18 -6.45
N LYS A 17 18.34 -4.48 -5.81
CA LYS A 17 18.48 -4.48 -4.37
C LYS A 17 17.50 -3.50 -3.73
N PRO A 18 17.17 -3.63 -2.44
CA PRO A 18 16.23 -2.72 -1.78
C PRO A 18 16.58 -1.25 -1.90
N ASN A 19 17.85 -0.88 -1.80
CA ASN A 19 18.32 0.51 -1.90
C ASN A 19 18.52 1.01 -3.35
N GLU A 20 18.19 0.22 -4.35
CA GLU A 20 18.22 0.60 -5.77
C GLU A 20 16.82 0.91 -6.31
N VAL A 21 15.79 0.82 -5.48
CA VAL A 21 14.41 1.15 -5.84
C VAL A 21 13.98 2.47 -5.18
N SER A 22 13.22 3.27 -5.91
CA SER A 22 12.91 4.65 -5.49
C SER A 22 12.00 4.74 -4.27
N TRP A 23 11.18 3.72 -4.00
CA TRP A 23 10.23 3.68 -2.89
C TRP A 23 10.80 3.15 -1.58
N TYR A 24 12.07 2.73 -1.57
CA TYR A 24 12.69 2.17 -0.38
C TYR A 24 12.67 3.14 0.80
N GLN A 25 12.30 2.61 1.96
CA GLN A 25 12.41 3.28 3.25
C GLN A 25 12.99 2.30 4.27
N ASP A 26 14.03 2.71 4.98
CA ASP A 26 14.58 1.89 6.05
C ASP A 26 13.57 1.75 7.20
N LYS A 27 12.85 2.84 7.50
CA LYS A 27 11.72 2.84 8.41
C LYS A 27 10.57 3.68 7.82
N PRO A 28 9.40 3.09 7.56
CA PRO A 28 8.25 3.82 6.99
C PRO A 28 7.53 4.65 8.07
N ASN A 29 8.19 5.71 8.54
CA ASN A 29 7.76 6.49 9.70
C ASN A 29 6.35 7.08 9.53
N THR A 30 6.04 7.62 8.36
CA THR A 30 4.74 8.24 8.09
C THR A 30 3.63 7.21 8.10
N SER A 31 3.81 6.04 7.43
CA SER A 31 2.84 4.94 7.50
C SER A 31 2.60 4.49 8.94
N LEU A 32 3.68 4.29 9.72
CA LEU A 32 3.58 3.88 11.13
C LEU A 32 2.86 4.93 11.99
N LYS A 33 3.15 6.22 11.77
CA LYS A 33 2.48 7.33 12.46
C LYS A 33 0.98 7.33 12.15
N LEU A 34 0.59 7.20 10.87
CA LEU A 34 -0.81 7.19 10.46
C LEU A 34 -1.57 5.98 11.01
N ILE A 35 -0.95 4.78 11.00
CA ILE A 35 -1.52 3.59 11.63
C ILE A 35 -1.71 3.78 13.14
N ALA A 36 -0.81 4.48 13.82
CA ALA A 36 -0.97 4.78 15.24
C ALA A 36 -2.06 5.84 15.49
N GLU A 37 -2.17 6.85 14.63
CA GLU A 37 -3.16 7.95 14.76
C GLU A 37 -4.61 7.48 14.64
N VAL A 38 -4.90 6.43 13.86
CA VAL A 38 -6.27 5.89 13.79
C VAL A 38 -6.73 5.21 15.09
N GLY A 39 -5.82 5.04 16.07
CA GLY A 39 -6.14 4.69 17.45
C GLY A 39 -6.65 3.27 17.67
N LEU A 40 -6.53 2.37 16.70
CA LEU A 40 -6.95 0.98 16.84
C LEU A 40 -5.94 0.18 17.66
N GLY A 41 -6.45 -0.77 18.46
CA GLY A 41 -5.62 -1.65 19.29
C GLY A 41 -4.78 -2.65 18.47
N LYS A 42 -3.81 -3.30 19.13
CA LYS A 42 -2.87 -4.23 18.50
C LYS A 42 -3.51 -5.51 17.92
N ASN A 43 -4.77 -5.75 18.24
CA ASN A 43 -5.57 -6.84 17.68
C ASN A 43 -6.26 -6.46 16.35
N ALA A 44 -6.14 -5.20 15.91
CA ALA A 44 -6.68 -4.76 14.63
C ALA A 44 -6.08 -5.59 13.48
N SER A 45 -6.93 -5.99 12.55
CA SER A 45 -6.51 -6.67 11.33
C SER A 45 -6.03 -5.63 10.30
N ILE A 46 -4.79 -5.78 9.86
CA ILE A 46 -4.15 -4.88 8.90
C ILE A 46 -3.87 -5.64 7.62
N ILE A 47 -4.16 -5.05 6.48
CA ILE A 47 -3.62 -5.49 5.20
C ILE A 47 -2.71 -4.39 4.64
N ASP A 48 -1.51 -4.80 4.21
CA ASP A 48 -0.54 -3.97 3.48
C ASP A 48 -0.50 -4.47 2.03
N ILE A 49 -0.99 -3.65 1.10
CA ILE A 49 -1.11 -4.03 -0.31
C ILE A 49 0.03 -3.45 -1.13
N GLY A 50 0.49 -4.23 -2.15
CA GLY A 50 1.66 -3.88 -2.92
C GLY A 50 2.88 -3.68 -2.03
N ALA A 51 2.96 -4.48 -0.97
CA ALA A 51 3.94 -4.28 0.09
C ALA A 51 5.39 -4.47 -0.38
N GLY A 52 5.58 -5.24 -1.45
CA GLY A 52 6.92 -5.55 -1.91
C GLY A 52 7.76 -6.23 -0.83
N ASP A 53 8.99 -5.78 -0.70
CA ASP A 53 9.90 -6.15 0.38
C ASP A 53 10.01 -5.07 1.48
N SER A 54 8.96 -4.23 1.62
CA SER A 54 8.86 -3.16 2.61
C SER A 54 9.11 -3.65 4.03
N LYS A 55 9.70 -2.79 4.86
CA LYS A 55 9.90 -3.04 6.28
C LYS A 55 8.70 -2.63 7.15
N LEU A 56 7.56 -2.30 6.57
CA LEU A 56 6.36 -1.96 7.35
C LEU A 56 5.94 -3.13 8.23
N VAL A 57 5.89 -4.35 7.68
CA VAL A 57 5.51 -5.56 8.41
C VAL A 57 6.46 -5.84 9.59
N ASP A 58 7.77 -5.64 9.43
CA ASP A 58 8.76 -5.79 10.51
C ASP A 58 8.43 -4.87 11.69
N ASN A 59 8.21 -3.58 11.38
CA ASN A 59 7.88 -2.57 12.39
C ASN A 59 6.51 -2.79 13.04
N LEU A 60 5.50 -3.25 12.29
CA LEU A 60 4.19 -3.59 12.85
C LEU A 60 4.29 -4.74 13.86
N LEU A 61 5.07 -5.78 13.55
CA LEU A 61 5.34 -6.88 14.47
C LEU A 61 6.08 -6.39 15.72
N ASP A 62 7.09 -5.51 15.56
CA ASP A 62 7.89 -4.96 16.65
C ASP A 62 7.04 -4.15 17.64
N ILE A 63 6.08 -3.37 17.13
CA ILE A 63 5.16 -2.59 17.97
C ILE A 63 3.93 -3.38 18.45
N GLY A 64 3.86 -4.67 18.16
CA GLY A 64 2.94 -5.62 18.77
C GLY A 64 1.68 -5.98 17.98
N PHE A 65 1.51 -5.56 16.72
CA PHE A 65 0.44 -6.07 15.87
C PHE A 65 0.67 -7.56 15.56
N ARG A 66 -0.44 -8.33 15.46
CA ARG A 66 -0.38 -9.78 15.21
C ARG A 66 -1.28 -10.25 14.07
N ASN A 67 -2.28 -9.47 13.69
CA ASN A 67 -3.19 -9.79 12.60
C ASN A 67 -2.80 -9.01 11.33
N ILE A 68 -1.70 -9.43 10.70
CA ILE A 68 -1.14 -8.73 9.55
C ILE A 68 -1.25 -9.63 8.32
N THR A 69 -1.82 -9.07 7.25
CA THR A 69 -1.80 -9.65 5.91
C THR A 69 -0.91 -8.77 5.03
N VAL A 70 -0.03 -9.39 4.27
CA VAL A 70 0.85 -8.73 3.30
C VAL A 70 0.52 -9.27 1.93
N LEU A 71 0.15 -8.38 1.01
CA LEU A 71 -0.23 -8.72 -0.35
C LEU A 71 0.70 -8.03 -1.35
N ASP A 72 1.21 -8.80 -2.30
CA ASP A 72 1.92 -8.27 -3.46
C ASP A 72 1.70 -9.18 -4.67
N ILE A 73 1.83 -8.62 -5.87
CA ILE A 73 1.75 -9.38 -7.13
C ILE A 73 3.03 -10.19 -7.36
N SER A 74 4.17 -9.75 -6.79
CA SER A 74 5.46 -10.41 -6.90
C SER A 74 5.70 -11.41 -5.76
N SER A 75 5.81 -12.68 -6.12
CA SER A 75 6.20 -13.71 -5.17
C SER A 75 7.64 -13.51 -4.68
N THR A 76 8.54 -13.05 -5.55
CA THR A 76 9.95 -12.77 -5.22
C THR A 76 10.06 -11.69 -4.14
N ALA A 77 9.23 -10.64 -4.21
CA ALA A 77 9.20 -9.59 -3.19
C ALA A 77 8.83 -10.14 -1.81
N LEU A 78 7.74 -10.92 -1.74
CA LEU A 78 7.28 -11.52 -0.51
C LEU A 78 8.28 -12.52 0.08
N GLU A 79 8.95 -13.33 -0.76
CA GLU A 79 9.98 -14.25 -0.29
C GLU A 79 11.20 -13.52 0.30
N LYS A 80 11.58 -12.35 -0.25
CA LYS A 80 12.61 -11.49 0.35
C LYS A 80 12.19 -11.00 1.74
N ALA A 81 10.95 -10.53 1.90
CA ALA A 81 10.41 -10.09 3.18
C ALA A 81 10.34 -11.24 4.20
N LYS A 82 9.84 -12.41 3.81
CA LYS A 82 9.82 -13.62 4.65
C LYS A 82 11.22 -14.02 5.12
N LYS A 83 12.18 -14.08 4.19
CA LYS A 83 13.57 -14.41 4.51
C LYS A 83 14.17 -13.43 5.52
N ARG A 84 13.90 -12.15 5.39
CA ARG A 84 14.35 -11.11 6.33
C ARG A 84 13.73 -11.29 7.71
N LEU A 85 12.45 -11.62 7.79
CA LEU A 85 11.73 -11.84 9.06
C LEU A 85 12.14 -13.13 9.78
N GLY A 86 12.61 -14.15 9.04
CA GLY A 86 12.92 -15.46 9.62
C GLY A 86 11.66 -16.08 10.25
N ASN A 87 11.77 -16.64 11.45
CA ASN A 87 10.66 -17.31 12.15
C ASN A 87 9.47 -16.36 12.44
N ARG A 88 9.66 -15.04 12.41
CA ARG A 88 8.55 -14.07 12.58
C ARG A 88 7.59 -14.05 11.39
N ALA A 89 8.02 -14.55 10.23
CA ALA A 89 7.18 -14.64 9.03
C ALA A 89 5.95 -15.53 9.22
N ASP A 90 6.02 -16.51 10.14
CA ASP A 90 4.91 -17.44 10.46
C ASP A 90 3.71 -16.71 11.13
N ALA A 91 3.94 -15.54 11.70
CA ALA A 91 2.91 -14.70 12.31
C ALA A 91 2.17 -13.79 11.30
N VAL A 92 2.50 -13.88 10.02
CA VAL A 92 1.98 -12.99 8.95
C VAL A 92 1.28 -13.83 7.89
N LYS A 93 0.11 -13.37 7.45
CA LYS A 93 -0.57 -13.95 6.28
C LYS A 93 0.02 -13.34 5.00
N TRP A 94 0.58 -14.19 4.13
CA TRP A 94 1.18 -13.79 2.87
C TRP A 94 0.28 -14.15 1.69
N VAL A 95 0.02 -13.18 0.82
CA VAL A 95 -0.86 -13.35 -0.34
C VAL A 95 -0.14 -12.87 -1.60
N VAL A 96 0.09 -13.78 -2.55
CA VAL A 96 0.57 -13.45 -3.89
C VAL A 96 -0.64 -13.29 -4.79
N SER A 97 -1.01 -12.06 -5.13
CA SER A 97 -2.18 -11.77 -5.96
C SER A 97 -2.06 -10.42 -6.63
N ASP A 98 -2.64 -10.29 -7.82
CA ASP A 98 -3.04 -8.98 -8.32
C ASP A 98 -4.17 -8.47 -7.43
N LEU A 99 -4.06 -7.22 -6.98
CA LEU A 99 -5.07 -6.63 -6.12
C LEU A 99 -6.46 -6.59 -6.77
N ARG A 100 -6.51 -6.41 -8.08
CA ARG A 100 -7.76 -6.35 -8.85
C ARG A 100 -8.53 -7.69 -8.88
N GLU A 101 -7.83 -8.78 -8.58
CA GLU A 101 -8.34 -10.15 -8.53
C GLU A 101 -8.38 -10.70 -7.08
N PHE A 102 -8.07 -9.85 -6.10
CA PHE A 102 -7.97 -10.29 -4.71
C PHE A 102 -9.33 -10.67 -4.13
N GLU A 103 -9.41 -11.92 -3.67
CA GLU A 103 -10.57 -12.49 -2.99
C GLU A 103 -10.17 -13.10 -1.65
N THR A 104 -11.00 -12.87 -0.64
CA THR A 104 -10.77 -13.39 0.70
C THR A 104 -12.07 -13.43 1.51
N SER A 105 -12.12 -14.31 2.51
CA SER A 105 -13.16 -14.28 3.56
C SER A 105 -12.86 -13.27 4.66
N ASP A 106 -11.63 -12.78 4.76
CA ASP A 106 -11.21 -11.85 5.80
C ASP A 106 -11.76 -10.45 5.55
N ARG A 107 -11.84 -9.67 6.63
CA ARG A 107 -12.14 -8.24 6.62
C ARG A 107 -11.12 -7.52 7.48
N TYR A 108 -10.74 -6.31 7.06
CA TYR A 108 -9.63 -5.58 7.65
C TYR A 108 -10.11 -4.33 8.39
N ASP A 109 -9.48 -4.04 9.51
CA ASP A 109 -9.70 -2.80 10.26
C ASP A 109 -8.88 -1.64 9.65
N ILE A 110 -7.70 -1.97 9.10
CA ILE A 110 -6.82 -1.03 8.43
C ILE A 110 -6.44 -1.60 7.07
N TRP A 111 -6.67 -0.82 6.03
CA TRP A 111 -6.18 -1.04 4.68
C TRP A 111 -5.07 -0.03 4.40
N HIS A 112 -3.85 -0.50 4.23
CA HIS A 112 -2.69 0.33 3.94
C HIS A 112 -2.28 0.14 2.49
N ASP A 113 -2.13 1.25 1.76
CA ASP A 113 -1.56 1.31 0.42
C ASP A 113 -0.50 2.42 0.40
N ARG A 114 0.72 2.03 0.09
CA ARG A 114 1.76 2.99 -0.25
C ARG A 114 2.34 2.64 -1.62
N ALA A 115 1.98 3.45 -2.63
CA ALA A 115 2.53 3.39 -3.97
C ALA A 115 1.97 2.28 -4.89
N VAL A 116 0.70 1.84 -4.72
CA VAL A 116 0.02 0.96 -5.68
C VAL A 116 -0.91 1.75 -6.59
N LEU A 117 -1.79 2.59 -6.01
CA LEU A 117 -2.84 3.27 -6.75
C LEU A 117 -2.34 4.02 -7.99
N HIS A 118 -1.20 4.70 -7.92
CA HIS A 118 -0.70 5.52 -9.03
C HIS A 118 -0.25 4.69 -10.25
N PHE A 119 -0.05 3.37 -10.12
CA PHE A 119 0.23 2.49 -11.26
C PHE A 119 -1.03 2.07 -12.01
N LEU A 120 -2.21 2.27 -11.42
CA LEU A 120 -3.50 2.01 -12.06
C LEU A 120 -3.89 3.23 -12.88
N THR A 121 -3.63 3.21 -14.19
CA THR A 121 -3.88 4.34 -15.09
C THR A 121 -5.20 4.23 -15.84
N ALA A 122 -5.73 3.00 -16.00
CA ALA A 122 -7.02 2.76 -16.62
C ALA A 122 -8.16 2.93 -15.60
N GLU A 123 -9.24 3.60 -16.00
CA GLU A 123 -10.40 3.86 -15.13
C GLU A 123 -11.03 2.55 -14.61
N GLU A 124 -11.10 1.53 -15.45
CA GLU A 124 -11.61 0.21 -15.06
C GLU A 124 -10.80 -0.40 -13.90
N ASP A 125 -9.47 -0.31 -13.97
CA ASP A 125 -8.59 -0.83 -12.91
C ASP A 125 -8.71 -0.04 -11.60
N ILE A 126 -8.85 1.28 -11.71
CA ILE A 126 -9.10 2.16 -10.56
C ILE A 126 -10.43 1.81 -9.89
N ASN A 127 -11.49 1.59 -10.68
CA ASN A 127 -12.80 1.21 -10.16
C ASN A 127 -12.75 -0.15 -9.45
N LYS A 128 -12.08 -1.15 -10.02
CA LYS A 128 -11.85 -2.44 -9.37
C LYS A 128 -11.09 -2.30 -8.05
N TYR A 129 -10.04 -1.48 -8.03
CA TYR A 129 -9.28 -1.15 -6.83
C TYR A 129 -10.17 -0.60 -5.71
N VAL A 130 -11.00 0.40 -6.02
CA VAL A 130 -11.93 1.00 -5.05
C VAL A 130 -12.96 -0.03 -4.57
N GLU A 131 -13.48 -0.86 -5.47
CA GLU A 131 -14.45 -1.91 -5.14
C GLU A 131 -13.87 -2.94 -4.16
N VAL A 132 -12.65 -3.41 -4.41
CA VAL A 132 -11.94 -4.36 -3.55
C VAL A 132 -11.78 -3.78 -2.14
N ILE A 133 -11.34 -2.51 -2.01
CA ILE A 133 -11.23 -1.84 -0.71
C ILE A 133 -12.60 -1.76 -0.03
N ARG A 134 -13.63 -1.33 -0.75
CA ARG A 134 -14.99 -1.22 -0.19
C ARG A 134 -15.52 -2.55 0.30
N ARG A 135 -15.20 -3.64 -0.41
CA ARG A 135 -15.65 -4.99 -0.09
C ARG A 135 -14.96 -5.55 1.15
N PHE A 136 -13.66 -5.35 1.29
CA PHE A 136 -12.86 -6.03 2.31
C PHE A 136 -12.47 -5.15 3.50
N LEU A 137 -12.63 -3.84 3.43
CA LEU A 137 -12.52 -2.96 4.59
C LEU A 137 -13.78 -3.07 5.45
N LYS A 138 -13.60 -3.27 6.76
CA LYS A 138 -14.71 -3.34 7.72
C LYS A 138 -15.49 -2.02 7.79
N PRO A 139 -16.78 -2.04 8.18
CA PRO A 139 -17.46 -0.84 8.67
C PRO A 139 -16.64 -0.20 9.79
N ASN A 140 -16.52 1.13 9.77
CA ASN A 140 -15.65 1.92 10.64
C ASN A 140 -14.13 1.67 10.50
N GLY A 141 -13.71 0.86 9.54
CA GLY A 141 -12.30 0.64 9.20
C GLY A 141 -11.67 1.84 8.49
N TYR A 142 -10.36 1.87 8.45
CA TYR A 142 -9.58 2.97 7.90
C TYR A 142 -8.79 2.56 6.67
N LEU A 143 -8.89 3.36 5.61
CA LEU A 143 -7.97 3.34 4.48
C LEU A 143 -6.87 4.37 4.74
N ILE A 144 -5.63 3.91 4.74
CA ILE A 144 -4.43 4.75 4.77
C ILE A 144 -3.79 4.63 3.39
N LEU A 145 -3.91 5.67 2.60
CA LEU A 145 -3.48 5.71 1.21
C LEU A 145 -2.30 6.66 1.05
N SER A 146 -1.28 6.25 0.29
CA SER A 146 -0.22 7.13 -0.17
C SER A 146 0.06 6.89 -1.65
N THR A 147 -0.08 7.93 -2.45
CA THR A 147 0.09 7.90 -3.90
C THR A 147 0.84 9.14 -4.38
N PHE A 148 1.31 9.17 -5.63
CA PHE A 148 1.98 10.38 -6.13
C PHE A 148 1.01 11.55 -6.22
N SER A 149 1.45 12.70 -5.69
CA SER A 149 0.72 13.96 -5.84
C SER A 149 0.89 14.54 -7.24
N GLU A 150 0.12 15.55 -7.57
CA GLU A 150 0.28 16.31 -8.83
C GLU A 150 1.67 16.97 -8.96
N ASN A 151 2.35 17.20 -7.83
CA ASN A 151 3.73 17.68 -7.73
C ASN A 151 4.78 16.56 -7.79
N GLY A 152 4.34 15.31 -7.83
CA GLY A 152 5.19 14.12 -7.89
C GLY A 152 5.62 13.73 -9.30
N PRO A 153 6.32 12.61 -9.46
CA PRO A 153 6.78 12.14 -10.75
C PRO A 153 5.63 11.64 -11.64
N LYS A 154 5.80 11.77 -12.95
CA LYS A 154 4.87 11.23 -13.97
C LYS A 154 5.22 9.82 -14.41
N ARG A 155 6.37 9.31 -14.01
CA ARG A 155 6.84 7.95 -14.30
C ARG A 155 7.55 7.36 -13.09
N CYS A 156 7.37 6.06 -12.88
CA CYS A 156 8.06 5.31 -11.84
C CYS A 156 8.36 3.89 -12.35
N SER A 157 9.55 3.38 -12.08
CA SER A 157 9.96 2.02 -12.52
C SER A 157 9.80 1.76 -14.02
N GLY A 158 9.96 2.80 -14.85
CA GLY A 158 9.77 2.69 -16.30
C GLY A 158 8.32 2.77 -16.76
N LEU A 159 7.35 2.85 -15.86
CA LEU A 159 5.92 2.93 -16.13
C LEU A 159 5.41 4.37 -16.01
N ASP A 160 4.40 4.70 -16.81
CA ASP A 160 3.62 5.91 -16.60
C ASP A 160 2.73 5.74 -15.37
N VAL A 161 2.51 6.82 -14.63
CA VAL A 161 1.70 6.81 -13.41
C VAL A 161 0.65 7.90 -13.46
N LYS A 162 -0.46 7.68 -12.76
CA LYS A 162 -1.49 8.68 -12.51
C LYS A 162 -1.16 9.43 -11.23
N GLN A 163 -1.14 10.76 -11.33
CA GLN A 163 -0.98 11.65 -10.20
C GLN A 163 -2.34 12.03 -9.61
N TYR A 164 -2.36 12.39 -8.33
CA TYR A 164 -3.60 12.70 -7.61
C TYR A 164 -3.46 13.97 -6.79
N SER A 165 -4.50 14.81 -6.81
CA SER A 165 -4.71 15.88 -5.85
C SER A 165 -5.51 15.37 -4.64
N GLU A 166 -5.60 16.18 -3.58
CA GLU A 166 -6.51 15.91 -2.46
C GLU A 166 -7.95 15.75 -2.93
N ASP A 167 -8.40 16.63 -3.83
CA ASP A 167 -9.78 16.59 -4.33
C ASP A 167 -10.04 15.32 -5.15
N SER A 168 -9.10 14.90 -5.99
CA SER A 168 -9.27 13.69 -6.80
C SER A 168 -9.30 12.40 -5.98
N VAL A 169 -8.52 12.30 -4.89
CA VAL A 169 -8.64 11.14 -3.97
C VAL A 169 -9.93 11.20 -3.14
N LYS A 170 -10.40 12.39 -2.75
CA LYS A 170 -11.71 12.54 -2.09
C LYS A 170 -12.86 12.13 -2.99
N GLU A 171 -12.82 12.50 -4.27
CA GLU A 171 -13.82 12.08 -5.25
C GLU A 171 -13.83 10.55 -5.41
N LEU A 172 -12.64 9.95 -5.54
CA LEU A 172 -12.47 8.51 -5.68
C LEU A 172 -13.07 7.71 -4.50
N PHE A 173 -12.93 8.25 -3.28
CA PHE A 173 -13.45 7.67 -2.04
C PHE A 173 -14.62 8.47 -1.46
N SER A 174 -15.46 9.09 -2.30
CA SER A 174 -16.58 9.94 -1.88
C SER A 174 -17.61 9.27 -0.95
N ASN A 175 -17.65 7.93 -0.93
CA ASN A 175 -18.48 7.14 0.00
C ASN A 175 -17.83 6.90 1.37
N PHE A 176 -16.60 7.39 1.58
CA PHE A 176 -15.88 7.30 2.84
C PHE A 176 -15.80 8.69 3.48
N GLU A 177 -15.72 8.75 4.79
CA GLU A 177 -15.41 9.96 5.51
C GLU A 177 -13.92 10.31 5.28
N HIS A 178 -13.65 11.47 4.72
CA HIS A 178 -12.29 11.99 4.62
C HIS A 178 -11.84 12.52 5.99
N VAL A 179 -10.77 11.94 6.55
CA VAL A 179 -10.24 12.34 7.85
C VAL A 179 -9.18 13.42 7.68
N LYS A 180 -8.19 13.18 6.80
CA LYS A 180 -7.15 14.16 6.47
C LYS A 180 -6.39 13.79 5.22
N SER A 181 -5.73 14.79 4.61
CA SER A 181 -4.69 14.63 3.59
C SER A 181 -3.55 15.61 3.81
N PHE A 182 -2.36 15.27 3.34
CA PHE A 182 -1.20 16.15 3.29
C PHE A 182 -0.20 15.63 2.27
N GLU A 183 0.64 16.50 1.74
CA GLU A 183 1.78 16.13 0.91
C GLU A 183 3.04 15.92 1.75
N GLU A 184 3.85 14.96 1.35
CA GLU A 184 5.15 14.70 1.96
C GLU A 184 6.18 14.35 0.89
N GLU A 185 7.37 14.93 1.03
CA GLU A 185 8.51 14.62 0.19
C GLU A 185 9.19 13.33 0.65
N HIS A 186 9.38 12.42 -0.29
CA HIS A 186 10.22 11.23 -0.12
C HIS A 186 11.52 11.40 -0.92
N LEU A 187 12.64 11.42 -0.21
CA LEU A 187 13.96 11.34 -0.83
C LEU A 187 14.28 9.87 -1.12
N THR A 188 14.47 9.57 -2.40
CA THR A 188 14.86 8.23 -2.82
C THR A 188 16.29 7.92 -2.41
N PRO A 189 16.70 6.63 -2.31
CA PRO A 189 18.09 6.26 -2.03
C PRO A 189 19.10 6.85 -3.04
N LEU A 190 18.65 7.19 -4.23
CA LEU A 190 19.46 7.79 -5.29
C LEU A 190 19.45 9.33 -5.29
N GLY A 191 18.83 9.95 -4.27
CA GLY A 191 18.78 11.40 -4.09
C GLY A 191 17.73 12.15 -4.90
N ALA A 192 16.84 11.46 -5.60
CA ALA A 192 15.71 12.09 -6.28
C ALA A 192 14.56 12.37 -5.30
N SER A 193 13.85 13.49 -5.52
CA SER A 193 12.65 13.85 -4.77
C SER A 193 11.39 13.26 -5.42
N GLN A 194 10.51 12.73 -4.59
CA GLN A 194 9.17 12.27 -4.98
C GLN A 194 8.14 12.82 -4.01
N ILE A 195 7.16 13.56 -4.50
CA ILE A 195 6.08 14.10 -3.66
C ILE A 195 4.91 13.13 -3.67
N PHE A 196 4.55 12.67 -2.47
CA PHE A 196 3.38 11.83 -2.23
C PHE A 196 2.27 12.62 -1.57
N ILE A 197 1.03 12.30 -1.90
CA ILE A 197 -0.12 12.68 -1.09
C ILE A 197 -0.49 11.48 -0.20
N TYR A 198 -0.53 11.74 1.10
CA TYR A 198 -1.03 10.81 2.11
C TYR A 198 -2.45 11.18 2.48
N SER A 199 -3.33 10.19 2.57
CA SER A 199 -4.73 10.40 2.93
C SER A 199 -5.22 9.33 3.88
N ILE A 200 -6.06 9.72 4.84
CA ILE A 200 -6.82 8.80 5.68
C ILE A 200 -8.30 8.96 5.38
N PHE A 201 -8.95 7.85 5.10
CA PHE A 201 -10.40 7.77 4.98
C PHE A 201 -10.95 6.74 5.97
N ARG A 202 -12.17 6.97 6.44
CA ARG A 202 -12.90 6.04 7.30
C ARG A 202 -14.15 5.55 6.57
N LYS A 203 -14.33 4.24 6.51
CA LYS A 203 -15.56 3.65 5.97
C LYS A 203 -16.70 3.87 6.96
N GLY A 204 -17.84 4.34 6.48
CA GLY A 204 -19.04 4.48 7.32
C GLY A 204 -19.47 3.17 7.98
N GLY A 205 -20.16 3.27 9.11
CA GLY A 205 -20.83 2.13 9.73
C GLY A 205 -21.97 1.60 8.85
N GLU A 206 -22.27 0.31 8.93
CA GLU A 206 -23.53 -0.22 8.39
C GLU A 206 -24.69 0.37 9.23
N LYS A 207 -25.68 0.95 8.52
CA LYS A 207 -26.92 1.42 9.15
C LYS A 207 -27.83 0.24 9.46
#